data_71babe277855a557fe0cd1cfb8279823
#
_entry.id   71babe277855a557fe0cd1cfb8279823
#
_cell.length_a   1.000
_cell.length_b   1.000
_cell.length_c   1.000
_cell.angle_alpha   90.00
_cell.angle_beta   90.00
_cell.angle_gamma   90.00
#
_symmetry.space_group_name_H-M   'P 1'
#
loop_
_entity.id
_entity.type
_entity.pdbx_description
1 polymer ?
#
loop_
_entity_poly.entity_id
_entity_poly.type
_entity_poly.pdbx_seq_one_letter_code
_entity_poly.pdbx_strand_id
1 'polypeptide(L)'
;MKIIKCFVSMRIDMKNVNIVENPIYIPMFCGAIFFESENSKISRDDTKANISDRKEYLSEFTIQYWAWKNVRADYIGLCHYRRFLAFNVSPLIPREKDGVYRVPYLNKFFINKMGIGQEQEQRKLIEQYDLIVNEATSIYHMPNLNGCQKCVYDHWKTADEILLDADYIDYMIEVIKTDTPEIYEAAMHYLYGTKHRGFNCYIMKSDLFDGLNEFQFKVLKNLERYVKERNIPLKIKRTYAFIGEILYGIYIEYLIEQRRYKIKELPLVLILNTYKGNESMIKSVLGLAKLWIIHYMRKVWNILLPYGSKRRTFLAEKRRDAINKRK
;
A
#
# COMPACT_ATOMS: atom_id res chain seq x y z
N MET A 1 -12.88 26.33 2.73
CA MET A 1 -11.71 25.45 2.50
C MET A 1 -12.18 24.02 2.75
N LYS A 2 -11.93 23.10 1.81
CA LYS A 2 -12.34 21.70 1.95
C LYS A 2 -11.57 21.01 3.07
N ILE A 3 -12.24 20.12 3.78
CA ILE A 3 -11.64 19.30 4.84
C ILE A 3 -10.99 18.07 4.19
N ILE A 4 -9.65 17.98 4.30
CA ILE A 4 -8.87 16.85 3.77
C ILE A 4 -8.18 16.15 4.93
N LYS A 5 -8.36 14.84 5.04
CA LYS A 5 -7.76 14.01 6.09
C LYS A 5 -7.16 12.75 5.49
N CYS A 6 -5.84 12.58 5.56
CA CYS A 6 -5.13 11.37 5.14
C CYS A 6 -4.55 10.67 6.38
N PHE A 7 -5.05 9.49 6.69
CA PHE A 7 -4.60 8.73 7.84
C PHE A 7 -3.30 7.99 7.53
N VAL A 8 -2.31 8.16 8.40
CA VAL A 8 -0.99 7.52 8.27
C VAL A 8 -0.95 6.34 9.23
N SER A 9 -0.99 5.13 8.68
CA SER A 9 -0.93 3.91 9.48
C SER A 9 0.44 3.77 10.13
N MET A 10 0.46 3.80 11.47
CA MET A 10 1.65 3.66 12.31
C MET A 10 1.65 2.31 13.02
N ARG A 11 2.83 1.72 13.19
CA ARG A 11 3.00 0.50 13.98
C ARG A 11 3.09 0.84 15.46
N ILE A 12 2.53 -0.01 16.31
CA ILE A 12 2.50 0.16 17.76
C ILE A 12 3.89 0.08 18.45
N ASP A 13 4.84 -0.63 17.84
CA ASP A 13 6.19 -0.80 18.36
C ASP A 13 7.13 0.38 18.02
N MET A 14 6.62 1.42 17.37
CA MET A 14 7.42 2.57 16.95
C MET A 14 7.44 3.67 18.01
N LYS A 15 8.45 3.65 18.89
CA LYS A 15 8.58 4.63 19.98
C LYS A 15 9.28 5.93 19.57
N ASN A 16 10.23 5.88 18.64
CA ASN A 16 11.13 7.00 18.36
C ASN A 16 11.21 7.31 16.86
N VAL A 17 10.06 7.75 16.30
CA VAL A 17 9.90 7.98 14.86
C VAL A 17 9.63 9.44 14.53
N ASN A 18 10.06 9.84 13.35
CA ASN A 18 9.65 11.10 12.74
C ASN A 18 8.22 10.97 12.18
N ILE A 19 7.47 12.06 12.31
CA ILE A 19 6.11 12.21 11.79
C ILE A 19 6.14 13.34 10.76
N VAL A 20 5.33 13.23 9.71
CA VAL A 20 5.15 14.30 8.75
C VAL A 20 4.35 15.42 9.40
N GLU A 21 4.97 16.59 9.56
CA GLU A 21 4.32 17.78 10.10
C GLU A 21 3.57 18.52 8.97
N ASN A 22 2.40 18.00 8.60
CA ASN A 22 1.48 18.59 7.64
C ASN A 22 0.05 18.24 8.07
N PRO A 23 -0.87 19.22 8.22
CA PRO A 23 -2.23 19.02 8.74
C PRO A 23 -3.10 18.03 7.94
N ILE A 24 -2.74 17.76 6.68
CA ILE A 24 -3.41 16.74 5.87
C ILE A 24 -3.19 15.34 6.44
N TYR A 25 -2.00 15.07 7.00
CA TYR A 25 -1.61 13.75 7.48
C TYR A 25 -1.88 13.57 8.97
N ILE A 26 -2.69 12.59 9.29
CA ILE A 26 -3.07 12.24 10.67
C ILE A 26 -2.44 10.90 11.04
N PRO A 27 -1.35 10.90 11.81
CA PRO A 27 -0.75 9.65 12.27
C PRO A 27 -1.70 8.93 13.22
N MET A 28 -1.89 7.61 12.99
CA MET A 28 -2.79 6.78 13.77
C MET A 28 -2.18 5.40 14.00
N PHE A 29 -2.23 4.91 15.23
CA PHE A 29 -1.79 3.58 15.57
C PHE A 29 -2.80 2.54 15.10
N CYS A 30 -2.31 1.53 14.37
CA CYS A 30 -3.05 0.38 13.91
C CYS A 30 -3.09 -0.69 15.02
N GLY A 31 -4.27 -1.11 15.43
CA GLY A 31 -4.46 -2.07 16.53
C GLY A 31 -4.10 -1.49 17.90
N ALA A 32 -4.49 -0.26 18.14
CA ALA A 32 -4.15 0.47 19.38
C ALA A 32 -4.70 -0.20 20.65
N ILE A 33 -5.73 -1.04 20.55
CA ILE A 33 -6.29 -1.78 21.68
C ILE A 33 -5.26 -2.71 22.36
N PHE A 34 -4.20 -3.12 21.64
CA PHE A 34 -3.20 -4.05 22.16
C PHE A 34 -2.05 -3.38 22.91
N PHE A 35 -2.07 -2.07 23.09
CA PHE A 35 -1.00 -1.38 23.82
C PHE A 35 -1.46 -0.02 24.36
N GLU A 36 -0.79 0.42 25.41
CA GLU A 36 -0.89 1.77 25.93
C GLU A 36 0.21 2.64 25.36
N SER A 37 -0.14 3.83 24.88
CA SER A 37 0.82 4.80 24.34
C SER A 37 0.65 6.14 25.05
N GLU A 38 1.76 6.67 25.54
CA GLU A 38 1.87 8.02 26.09
C GLU A 38 2.02 9.10 24.99
N ASN A 39 2.17 8.69 23.72
CA ASN A 39 2.40 9.62 22.62
C ASN A 39 1.09 10.28 22.15
N SER A 40 0.77 11.43 22.75
CA SER A 40 -0.44 12.21 22.44
C SER A 40 -0.51 12.76 21.00
N LYS A 41 0.60 12.72 20.25
CA LYS A 41 0.64 13.18 18.85
C LYS A 41 0.13 12.15 17.85
N ILE A 42 -0.06 10.91 18.26
CA ILE A 42 -0.52 9.82 17.39
C ILE A 42 -1.91 9.39 17.85
N SER A 43 -2.88 9.48 16.95
CA SER A 43 -4.26 9.06 17.22
C SER A 43 -4.36 7.54 17.38
N ARG A 44 -5.49 7.06 17.90
CA ARG A 44 -5.76 5.64 18.18
C ARG A 44 -6.98 5.17 17.41
N ASP A 45 -6.91 3.95 16.87
CA ASP A 45 -8.01 3.32 16.11
C ASP A 45 -8.96 2.48 16.99
N ASP A 46 -8.75 2.44 18.31
CA ASP A 46 -9.58 1.67 19.28
C ASP A 46 -10.65 2.50 19.96
N THR A 47 -10.96 3.69 19.43
CA THR A 47 -12.02 4.57 19.95
C THR A 47 -13.28 4.48 19.09
N LYS A 48 -14.46 4.81 19.66
CA LYS A 48 -15.75 4.85 18.93
C LYS A 48 -16.02 3.53 18.17
N ALA A 49 -16.66 3.61 16.99
CA ALA A 49 -16.88 2.44 16.13
C ALA A 49 -15.57 1.97 15.54
N ASN A 50 -15.08 0.80 15.92
CA ASN A 50 -13.77 0.30 15.53
C ASN A 50 -13.74 -1.23 15.40
N ILE A 51 -12.66 -1.73 14.80
CA ILE A 51 -12.27 -3.13 14.69
C ILE A 51 -10.77 -3.29 15.00
N SER A 52 -10.26 -2.51 15.96
CA SER A 52 -8.85 -2.45 16.34
C SER A 52 -8.31 -3.82 16.79
N ASP A 53 -9.16 -4.66 17.40
CA ASP A 53 -8.87 -6.04 17.77
C ASP A 53 -8.57 -6.97 16.58
N ARG A 54 -8.99 -6.59 15.37
CA ARG A 54 -8.77 -7.36 14.14
C ARG A 54 -7.41 -7.09 13.47
N LYS A 55 -6.50 -6.35 14.08
CA LYS A 55 -5.20 -5.95 13.52
C LYS A 55 -4.39 -7.11 12.93
N GLU A 56 -4.36 -8.27 13.58
CA GLU A 56 -3.58 -9.43 13.10
C GLU A 56 -4.05 -9.94 11.73
N TYR A 57 -5.32 -9.75 11.43
CA TYR A 57 -5.98 -10.18 10.19
C TYR A 57 -6.00 -9.07 9.14
N LEU A 58 -6.31 -7.84 9.57
CA LEU A 58 -6.67 -6.74 8.68
C LEU A 58 -5.59 -5.64 8.58
N SER A 59 -4.58 -5.65 9.46
CA SER A 59 -3.50 -4.64 9.44
C SER A 59 -4.07 -3.21 9.38
N GLU A 60 -3.60 -2.36 8.44
CA GLU A 60 -4.02 -0.95 8.27
C GLU A 60 -5.51 -0.75 7.98
N PHE A 61 -6.22 -1.78 7.59
CA PHE A 61 -7.67 -1.69 7.36
C PHE A 61 -8.46 -1.42 8.64
N THR A 62 -7.90 -1.65 9.84
CA THR A 62 -8.53 -1.23 11.10
C THR A 62 -8.65 0.29 11.18
N ILE A 63 -7.64 1.02 10.72
CA ILE A 63 -7.64 2.48 10.62
C ILE A 63 -8.61 2.95 9.53
N GLN A 64 -8.61 2.27 8.37
CA GLN A 64 -9.52 2.58 7.27
C GLN A 64 -10.99 2.43 7.72
N TYR A 65 -11.32 1.34 8.42
CA TYR A 65 -12.65 1.13 9.00
C TYR A 65 -13.00 2.22 10.01
N TRP A 66 -12.08 2.54 10.91
CA TRP A 66 -12.30 3.60 11.90
C TRP A 66 -12.59 4.94 11.22
N ALA A 67 -11.80 5.30 10.21
CA ALA A 67 -12.00 6.52 9.43
C ALA A 67 -13.39 6.53 8.75
N TRP A 68 -13.77 5.42 8.11
CA TRP A 68 -15.06 5.27 7.47
C TRP A 68 -16.25 5.48 8.42
N LYS A 69 -16.16 4.92 9.62
CA LYS A 69 -17.29 5.00 10.60
C LYS A 69 -17.34 6.29 11.38
N ASN A 70 -16.22 6.99 11.56
CA ASN A 70 -16.12 8.07 12.54
C ASN A 70 -15.74 9.45 11.98
N VAL A 71 -15.32 9.53 10.71
CA VAL A 71 -14.79 10.76 10.14
C VAL A 71 -15.78 11.39 9.17
N ARG A 72 -15.91 12.71 9.24
CA ARG A 72 -16.59 13.52 8.23
C ARG A 72 -15.56 14.48 7.64
N ALA A 73 -15.36 14.43 6.34
CA ALA A 73 -14.43 15.28 5.58
C ALA A 73 -14.85 15.28 4.12
N ASP A 74 -14.37 16.26 3.32
CA ASP A 74 -14.61 16.27 1.88
C ASP A 74 -13.75 15.25 1.15
N TYR A 75 -12.50 15.04 1.65
CA TYR A 75 -11.57 14.04 1.14
C TYR A 75 -11.00 13.21 2.29
N ILE A 76 -10.95 11.92 2.09
CA ILE A 76 -10.35 10.96 3.04
C ILE A 76 -9.29 10.16 2.31
N GLY A 77 -8.17 9.92 2.96
CA GLY A 77 -7.08 9.13 2.41
C GLY A 77 -6.46 8.18 3.44
N LEU A 78 -5.72 7.23 2.92
CA LEU A 78 -4.89 6.30 3.70
C LEU A 78 -3.48 6.28 3.11
N CYS A 79 -2.49 6.19 3.97
CA CYS A 79 -1.13 5.89 3.61
C CYS A 79 -0.44 5.16 4.77
N HIS A 80 0.84 4.84 4.61
CA HIS A 80 1.58 4.11 5.62
C HIS A 80 2.78 4.95 6.08
N TYR A 81 3.25 4.79 7.32
CA TYR A 81 4.37 5.57 7.87
C TYR A 81 5.66 5.60 7.02
N ARG A 82 5.80 4.66 6.10
CA ARG A 82 6.91 4.58 5.15
C ARG A 82 6.52 4.79 3.70
N ARG A 83 5.23 5.04 3.40
CA ARG A 83 4.74 5.12 2.03
C ARG A 83 3.82 6.31 1.89
N PHE A 84 4.16 7.21 0.99
CA PHE A 84 3.41 8.43 0.71
C PHE A 84 3.29 8.64 -0.81
N LEU A 85 2.32 9.42 -1.23
CA LEU A 85 2.24 9.92 -2.60
C LEU A 85 3.29 11.04 -2.80
N ALA A 86 4.00 11.02 -3.93
CA ALA A 86 4.91 12.10 -4.30
C ALA A 86 4.12 13.21 -4.98
N PHE A 87 3.90 14.33 -4.30
CA PHE A 87 3.26 15.52 -4.88
C PHE A 87 4.24 16.37 -5.70
N ASN A 88 5.52 16.14 -5.53
CA ASN A 88 6.59 16.67 -6.36
C ASN A 88 7.59 15.55 -6.67
N VAL A 89 8.32 15.68 -7.78
CA VAL A 89 9.33 14.73 -8.21
C VAL A 89 10.65 15.47 -8.36
N SER A 90 11.67 15.05 -7.62
CA SER A 90 13.00 15.64 -7.68
C SER A 90 13.94 14.77 -8.53
N PRO A 91 14.63 15.33 -9.53
CA PRO A 91 15.63 14.61 -10.33
C PRO A 91 16.82 14.12 -9.51
N LEU A 92 16.99 14.66 -8.29
CA LEU A 92 18.05 14.22 -7.37
C LEU A 92 17.80 12.80 -6.81
N ILE A 93 16.56 12.32 -6.85
CA ILE A 93 16.20 11.02 -6.29
C ILE A 93 15.95 10.04 -7.43
N PRO A 94 16.70 8.92 -7.48
CA PRO A 94 16.53 7.95 -8.56
C PRO A 94 15.16 7.27 -8.47
N ARG A 95 14.50 7.16 -9.63
CA ARG A 95 13.27 6.38 -9.77
C ARG A 95 13.61 4.95 -10.18
N GLU A 96 13.14 3.98 -9.45
CA GLU A 96 13.35 2.57 -9.76
C GLU A 96 12.41 2.08 -10.87
N LYS A 97 12.70 0.91 -11.45
CA LYS A 97 11.88 0.32 -12.53
C LYS A 97 10.45 -0.02 -12.09
N ASP A 98 10.24 -0.27 -10.80
CA ASP A 98 8.92 -0.46 -10.21
C ASP A 98 8.11 0.84 -10.04
N GLY A 99 8.63 1.96 -10.50
CA GLY A 99 7.97 3.27 -10.41
C GLY A 99 8.10 3.96 -9.05
N VAL A 100 8.68 3.29 -8.05
CA VAL A 100 8.76 3.79 -6.67
C VAL A 100 10.01 4.64 -6.46
N TYR A 101 9.85 5.81 -5.84
CA TYR A 101 10.96 6.61 -5.31
C TYR A 101 11.35 6.10 -3.93
N ARG A 102 12.61 5.73 -3.76
CA ARG A 102 13.13 5.34 -2.45
C ARG A 102 13.92 6.48 -1.86
N VAL A 103 13.58 6.88 -0.62
CA VAL A 103 14.31 7.91 0.13
C VAL A 103 14.90 7.30 1.39
N PRO A 104 16.12 7.69 1.79
CA PRO A 104 16.79 7.04 2.92
C PRO A 104 16.13 7.34 4.25
N TYR A 105 15.61 8.57 4.43
CA TYR A 105 15.12 9.03 5.73
C TYR A 105 13.83 9.84 5.63
N LEU A 106 12.98 9.76 6.67
CA LEU A 106 11.86 10.67 6.89
C LEU A 106 12.37 11.95 7.58
N ASN A 107 12.84 12.93 6.81
CA ASN A 107 13.31 14.21 7.31
C ASN A 107 12.85 15.37 6.42
N LYS A 108 13.03 16.60 6.88
CA LYS A 108 12.58 17.83 6.16
C LYS A 108 13.12 17.91 4.73
N PHE A 109 14.36 17.46 4.50
CA PHE A 109 14.95 17.52 3.16
C PHE A 109 14.16 16.66 2.16
N PHE A 110 13.95 15.38 2.46
CA PHE A 110 13.23 14.47 1.56
C PHE A 110 11.72 14.76 1.51
N ILE A 111 11.10 15.13 2.63
CA ILE A 111 9.70 15.55 2.69
C ILE A 111 9.44 16.69 1.71
N ASN A 112 10.31 17.73 1.70
CA ASN A 112 10.16 18.86 0.80
C ASN A 112 10.44 18.49 -0.66
N LYS A 113 11.49 17.69 -0.93
CA LYS A 113 11.83 17.26 -2.30
C LYS A 113 10.72 16.44 -2.96
N MET A 114 9.96 15.71 -2.17
CA MET A 114 8.85 14.88 -2.64
C MET A 114 7.47 15.56 -2.50
N GLY A 115 7.43 16.82 -2.09
CA GLY A 115 6.19 17.59 -1.96
C GLY A 115 5.26 17.13 -0.81
N ILE A 116 5.75 16.27 0.10
CA ILE A 116 4.94 15.71 1.19
C ILE A 116 4.66 16.76 2.28
N GLY A 117 5.55 17.74 2.47
CA GLY A 117 5.40 18.82 3.46
C GLY A 117 4.66 20.05 2.95
N GLN A 118 4.30 20.13 1.68
CA GLN A 118 3.77 21.32 1.02
C GLN A 118 2.23 21.30 1.03
N GLU A 119 1.62 21.67 2.15
CA GLU A 119 0.17 21.58 2.35
C GLU A 119 -0.64 22.31 1.27
N GLN A 120 -0.28 23.55 0.95
CA GLN A 120 -1.08 24.38 0.03
C GLN A 120 -1.07 23.82 -1.40
N GLU A 121 0.08 23.35 -1.89
CA GLU A 121 0.23 22.74 -3.20
C GLU A 121 -0.52 21.40 -3.26
N GLN A 122 -0.45 20.61 -2.18
CA GLN A 122 -1.21 19.39 -2.07
C GLN A 122 -2.72 19.65 -2.12
N ARG A 123 -3.22 20.60 -1.33
CA ARG A 123 -4.64 20.98 -1.36
C ARG A 123 -5.09 21.43 -2.74
N LYS A 124 -4.33 22.30 -3.39
CA LYS A 124 -4.59 22.74 -4.77
C LYS A 124 -4.74 21.55 -5.73
N LEU A 125 -3.85 20.58 -5.63
CA LEU A 125 -3.90 19.40 -6.50
C LEU A 125 -5.08 18.50 -6.14
N ILE A 126 -5.28 18.17 -4.86
CA ILE A 126 -6.34 17.28 -4.39
C ILE A 126 -7.71 17.78 -4.83
N GLU A 127 -7.97 19.09 -4.68
CA GLU A 127 -9.27 19.69 -4.99
C GLU A 127 -9.62 19.71 -6.50
N GLN A 128 -8.67 19.41 -7.40
CA GLN A 128 -8.89 19.32 -8.85
C GLN A 128 -9.38 17.94 -9.30
N TYR A 129 -9.25 16.90 -8.47
CA TYR A 129 -9.52 15.53 -8.81
C TYR A 129 -10.54 14.90 -7.86
N ASP A 130 -11.22 13.85 -8.32
CA ASP A 130 -12.13 13.09 -7.49
C ASP A 130 -11.36 12.10 -6.61
N LEU A 131 -10.25 11.56 -7.16
CA LEU A 131 -9.33 10.76 -6.39
C LEU A 131 -7.89 10.88 -6.90
N ILE A 132 -6.95 10.76 -5.97
CA ILE A 132 -5.52 10.65 -6.22
C ILE A 132 -5.06 9.30 -5.67
N VAL A 133 -4.39 8.52 -6.51
CA VAL A 133 -3.91 7.17 -6.19
C VAL A 133 -2.44 7.02 -6.54
N ASN A 134 -1.78 6.03 -5.96
CA ASN A 134 -0.44 5.68 -6.40
C ASN A 134 -0.46 5.10 -7.82
N GLU A 135 0.59 5.34 -8.60
CA GLU A 135 0.79 4.70 -9.89
C GLU A 135 0.80 3.18 -9.75
N ALA A 136 0.20 2.50 -10.75
CA ALA A 136 0.26 1.05 -10.81
C ALA A 136 1.64 0.57 -11.26
N THR A 137 2.15 -0.46 -10.61
CA THR A 137 3.44 -1.08 -10.91
C THR A 137 3.25 -2.25 -11.87
N SER A 138 4.14 -2.37 -12.86
CA SER A 138 4.15 -3.55 -13.72
C SER A 138 4.51 -4.80 -12.92
N ILE A 139 3.68 -5.82 -13.02
CA ILE A 139 3.91 -7.15 -12.41
C ILE A 139 5.28 -7.71 -12.79
N TYR A 140 5.72 -7.47 -14.01
CA TYR A 140 7.03 -7.92 -14.49
C TYR A 140 8.21 -7.39 -13.66
N HIS A 141 8.04 -6.24 -13.01
CA HIS A 141 9.06 -5.62 -12.17
C HIS A 141 8.85 -5.88 -10.66
N MET A 142 7.76 -6.52 -10.29
CA MET A 142 7.51 -6.84 -8.89
C MET A 142 8.34 -8.04 -8.42
N PRO A 143 8.91 -7.98 -7.21
CA PRO A 143 9.62 -9.12 -6.64
C PRO A 143 8.68 -10.31 -6.42
N ASN A 144 9.04 -11.47 -6.96
CA ASN A 144 8.39 -12.73 -6.68
C ASN A 144 9.45 -13.83 -6.62
N LEU A 145 9.39 -14.72 -5.64
CA LEU A 145 10.34 -15.81 -5.46
C LEU A 145 10.26 -16.86 -6.58
N ASN A 146 9.13 -16.91 -7.28
CA ASN A 146 8.91 -17.79 -8.43
C ASN A 146 9.22 -17.11 -9.78
N GLY A 147 9.97 -15.98 -9.75
CA GLY A 147 10.35 -15.24 -10.95
C GLY A 147 9.30 -14.23 -11.43
N CYS A 148 9.43 -13.79 -12.69
CA CYS A 148 8.49 -12.84 -13.27
C CYS A 148 7.18 -13.53 -13.61
N GLN A 149 6.07 -12.91 -13.19
CA GLN A 149 4.73 -13.42 -13.44
C GLN A 149 4.07 -12.70 -14.62
N LYS A 150 3.03 -13.30 -15.19
CA LYS A 150 2.35 -12.79 -16.40
C LYS A 150 1.27 -11.76 -16.07
N CYS A 151 0.58 -11.94 -14.94
CA CYS A 151 -0.54 -11.10 -14.52
C CYS A 151 -0.59 -10.98 -12.99
N VAL A 152 -1.49 -10.14 -12.48
CA VAL A 152 -1.67 -9.92 -11.03
C VAL A 152 -2.13 -11.21 -10.34
N TYR A 153 -3.03 -11.97 -10.96
CA TYR A 153 -3.48 -13.25 -10.44
C TYR A 153 -2.32 -14.23 -10.24
N ASP A 154 -1.51 -14.47 -11.28
CA ASP A 154 -0.35 -15.37 -11.20
C ASP A 154 0.64 -14.90 -10.13
N HIS A 155 0.84 -13.57 -10.01
CA HIS A 155 1.75 -13.02 -9.01
C HIS A 155 1.33 -13.39 -7.60
N TRP A 156 0.05 -13.24 -7.27
CA TRP A 156 -0.45 -13.56 -5.93
C TRP A 156 -0.64 -15.06 -5.70
N LYS A 157 -1.04 -15.83 -6.71
CA LYS A 157 -1.12 -17.31 -6.63
C LYS A 157 0.24 -17.97 -6.43
N THR A 158 1.31 -17.31 -6.86
CA THR A 158 2.70 -17.81 -6.71
C THR A 158 3.49 -17.01 -5.67
N ALA A 159 2.85 -16.15 -4.89
CA ALA A 159 3.48 -15.43 -3.80
C ALA A 159 4.02 -16.38 -2.73
N ASP A 160 4.98 -15.91 -1.94
CA ASP A 160 5.51 -16.69 -0.82
C ASP A 160 4.37 -17.02 0.16
N GLU A 161 4.25 -18.30 0.52
CA GLU A 161 3.28 -18.82 1.50
C GLU A 161 3.37 -18.16 2.88
N ILE A 162 4.41 -17.36 3.14
CA ILE A 162 4.51 -16.53 4.35
C ILE A 162 3.61 -15.29 4.27
N LEU A 163 3.23 -14.86 3.07
CA LEU A 163 2.46 -13.64 2.86
C LEU A 163 0.96 -13.90 3.01
N LEU A 164 0.45 -14.87 2.26
CA LEU A 164 -0.98 -15.20 2.22
C LEU A 164 -1.24 -16.65 1.83
N ASP A 165 -2.42 -17.13 2.18
CA ASP A 165 -2.97 -18.38 1.65
C ASP A 165 -3.48 -18.13 0.23
N ALA A 166 -2.73 -18.61 -0.78
CA ALA A 166 -2.97 -18.27 -2.18
C ALA A 166 -4.35 -18.70 -2.71
N ASP A 167 -4.95 -19.76 -2.13
CA ASP A 167 -6.28 -20.24 -2.55
C ASP A 167 -7.40 -19.26 -2.18
N TYR A 168 -7.16 -18.39 -1.20
CA TYR A 168 -8.12 -17.34 -0.84
C TYR A 168 -8.37 -16.32 -1.95
N ILE A 169 -7.49 -16.25 -2.97
CA ILE A 169 -7.71 -15.42 -4.16
C ILE A 169 -8.88 -15.97 -4.97
N ASP A 170 -8.95 -17.29 -5.16
CA ASP A 170 -10.06 -17.92 -5.90
C ASP A 170 -11.37 -17.77 -5.14
N TYR A 171 -11.34 -17.94 -3.81
CA TYR A 171 -12.53 -17.74 -2.97
C TYR A 171 -12.98 -16.26 -2.99
N MET A 172 -12.05 -15.30 -3.02
CA MET A 172 -12.36 -13.89 -3.21
C MET A 172 -13.09 -13.64 -4.56
N ILE A 173 -12.61 -14.26 -5.64
CA ILE A 173 -13.23 -14.14 -6.97
C ILE A 173 -14.68 -14.66 -6.93
N GLU A 174 -14.90 -15.84 -6.33
CA GLU A 174 -16.25 -16.40 -6.18
C GLU A 174 -17.17 -15.49 -5.37
N VAL A 175 -16.67 -14.91 -4.27
CA VAL A 175 -17.42 -13.97 -3.45
C VAL A 175 -17.76 -12.69 -4.22
N ILE A 176 -16.82 -12.13 -4.99
CA ILE A 176 -17.07 -10.95 -5.83
C ILE A 176 -18.16 -11.27 -6.86
N LYS A 177 -18.05 -12.41 -7.54
CA LYS A 177 -19.00 -12.83 -8.56
C LYS A 177 -20.43 -12.95 -8.02
N THR A 178 -20.58 -13.46 -6.79
CA THR A 178 -21.88 -13.70 -6.18
C THR A 178 -22.45 -12.45 -5.52
N ASP A 179 -21.64 -11.71 -4.78
CA ASP A 179 -22.13 -10.68 -3.84
C ASP A 179 -21.96 -9.25 -4.36
N THR A 180 -21.07 -9.05 -5.35
CA THR A 180 -20.81 -7.74 -5.98
C THR A 180 -20.62 -7.90 -7.50
N PRO A 181 -21.60 -8.49 -8.22
CA PRO A 181 -21.48 -8.83 -9.63
C PRO A 181 -21.20 -7.63 -10.53
N GLU A 182 -21.56 -6.42 -10.10
CA GLU A 182 -21.32 -5.16 -10.80
C GLU A 182 -19.83 -4.80 -10.89
N ILE A 183 -19.00 -5.38 -10.03
CA ILE A 183 -17.53 -5.16 -10.01
C ILE A 183 -16.77 -6.36 -10.61
N TYR A 184 -17.45 -7.46 -10.91
CA TYR A 184 -16.81 -8.71 -11.31
C TYR A 184 -15.94 -8.57 -12.57
N GLU A 185 -16.45 -7.92 -13.62
CA GLU A 185 -15.68 -7.73 -14.87
C GLU A 185 -14.41 -6.90 -14.64
N ALA A 186 -14.51 -5.80 -13.88
CA ALA A 186 -13.36 -5.00 -13.50
C ALA A 186 -12.35 -5.80 -12.64
N ALA A 187 -12.84 -6.70 -11.78
CA ALA A 187 -11.99 -7.61 -11.01
C ALA A 187 -11.20 -8.56 -11.92
N MET A 188 -11.85 -9.12 -12.94
CA MET A 188 -11.19 -10.00 -13.90
C MET A 188 -10.18 -9.23 -14.76
N HIS A 189 -10.51 -8.03 -15.25
CA HIS A 189 -9.58 -7.18 -15.99
C HIS A 189 -8.35 -6.83 -15.16
N TYR A 190 -8.53 -6.47 -13.89
CA TYR A 190 -7.44 -6.18 -12.98
C TYR A 190 -6.56 -7.41 -12.70
N LEU A 191 -7.17 -8.54 -12.33
CA LEU A 191 -6.45 -9.75 -11.94
C LEU A 191 -5.65 -10.36 -13.09
N TYR A 192 -6.20 -10.38 -14.30
CA TYR A 192 -5.51 -10.86 -15.49
C TYR A 192 -4.72 -9.76 -16.23
N GLY A 193 -4.74 -8.55 -15.70
CA GLY A 193 -3.92 -7.43 -16.14
C GLY A 193 -2.46 -7.56 -15.73
N THR A 194 -1.61 -6.72 -16.34
CA THR A 194 -0.14 -6.71 -16.12
C THR A 194 0.32 -5.64 -15.14
N LYS A 195 -0.59 -4.87 -14.57
CA LYS A 195 -0.31 -3.77 -13.65
C LYS A 195 -1.00 -3.99 -12.31
N HIS A 196 -0.23 -3.95 -11.23
CA HIS A 196 -0.75 -4.06 -9.87
C HIS A 196 -0.71 -2.70 -9.17
N ARG A 197 -1.80 -2.34 -8.51
CA ARG A 197 -1.93 -1.16 -7.65
C ARG A 197 -2.10 -1.62 -6.21
N GLY A 198 -1.00 -1.78 -5.53
CA GLY A 198 -0.97 -2.13 -4.11
C GLY A 198 -0.69 -0.92 -3.22
N PHE A 199 -0.37 -1.21 -1.96
CA PHE A 199 0.14 -0.29 -0.94
C PHE A 199 -0.90 0.62 -0.27
N ASN A 200 -2.17 0.57 -0.63
CA ASN A 200 -3.25 1.36 0.01
C ASN A 200 -2.86 2.83 0.23
N CYS A 201 -2.35 3.50 -0.81
CA CYS A 201 -1.89 4.89 -0.73
C CYS A 201 -2.73 5.76 -1.66
N TYR A 202 -3.70 6.47 -1.08
CA TYR A 202 -4.70 7.24 -1.84
C TYR A 202 -5.28 8.41 -1.04
N ILE A 203 -5.89 9.37 -1.75
CA ILE A 203 -6.76 10.42 -1.21
C ILE A 203 -7.93 10.55 -2.18
N MET A 204 -9.17 10.42 -1.72
CA MET A 204 -10.36 10.47 -2.56
C MET A 204 -11.50 11.21 -1.89
N LYS A 205 -12.48 11.66 -2.66
CA LYS A 205 -13.73 12.21 -2.13
C LYS A 205 -14.42 11.23 -1.20
N SER A 206 -15.15 11.74 -0.22
CA SER A 206 -15.77 10.90 0.82
C SER A 206 -16.77 9.89 0.27
N ASP A 207 -17.52 10.22 -0.77
CA ASP A 207 -18.46 9.30 -1.44
C ASP A 207 -17.72 8.10 -2.10
N LEU A 208 -16.57 8.35 -2.72
CA LEU A 208 -15.73 7.29 -3.28
C LEU A 208 -15.06 6.45 -2.18
N PHE A 209 -14.69 7.09 -1.07
CA PHE A 209 -14.15 6.39 0.09
C PHE A 209 -15.20 5.50 0.74
N ASP A 210 -16.44 5.97 0.85
CA ASP A 210 -17.56 5.18 1.35
C ASP A 210 -17.80 3.96 0.46
N GLY A 211 -17.87 4.14 -0.87
CA GLY A 211 -18.05 3.03 -1.81
C GLY A 211 -16.89 2.02 -1.80
N LEU A 212 -15.63 2.48 -1.66
CA LEU A 212 -14.47 1.59 -1.48
C LEU A 212 -14.64 0.72 -0.22
N ASN A 213 -15.03 1.33 0.90
CA ASN A 213 -15.17 0.61 2.17
C ASN A 213 -16.37 -0.36 2.15
N GLU A 214 -17.48 0.06 1.59
CA GLU A 214 -18.64 -0.81 1.40
C GLU A 214 -18.27 -2.06 0.61
N PHE A 215 -17.62 -1.90 -0.51
CA PHE A 215 -17.14 -3.00 -1.34
C PHE A 215 -16.14 -3.89 -0.57
N GLN A 216 -15.02 -3.33 -0.09
CA GLN A 216 -13.95 -4.09 0.54
C GLN A 216 -14.44 -4.86 1.78
N PHE A 217 -15.14 -4.20 2.71
CA PHE A 217 -15.59 -4.85 3.94
C PHE A 217 -16.74 -5.82 3.71
N LYS A 218 -17.59 -5.61 2.68
CA LYS A 218 -18.59 -6.59 2.25
C LYS A 218 -17.91 -7.87 1.75
N VAL A 219 -16.95 -7.74 0.83
CA VAL A 219 -16.22 -8.90 0.29
C VAL A 219 -15.43 -9.61 1.39
N LEU A 220 -14.66 -8.89 2.22
CA LEU A 220 -13.88 -9.48 3.32
C LEU A 220 -14.77 -10.24 4.31
N LYS A 221 -15.90 -9.67 4.73
CA LYS A 221 -16.87 -10.32 5.63
C LYS A 221 -17.47 -11.58 5.01
N ASN A 222 -17.83 -11.50 3.73
CA ASN A 222 -18.45 -12.64 3.04
C ASN A 222 -17.43 -13.73 2.72
N LEU A 223 -16.17 -13.37 2.46
CA LEU A 223 -15.08 -14.32 2.35
C LEU A 223 -14.82 -15.08 3.67
N GLU A 224 -14.84 -14.38 4.81
CA GLU A 224 -14.76 -15.04 6.12
C GLU A 224 -15.91 -16.05 6.32
N ARG A 225 -17.12 -15.68 5.96
CA ARG A 225 -18.29 -16.56 6.02
C ARG A 225 -18.12 -17.76 5.09
N TYR A 226 -17.73 -17.51 3.82
CA TYR A 226 -17.53 -18.53 2.79
C TYR A 226 -16.56 -19.63 3.25
N VAL A 227 -15.39 -19.24 3.78
CA VAL A 227 -14.37 -20.19 4.22
C VAL A 227 -14.77 -20.93 5.51
N LYS A 228 -15.46 -20.22 6.43
CA LYS A 228 -15.96 -20.81 7.67
C LYS A 228 -17.03 -21.90 7.41
N GLU A 229 -17.99 -21.61 6.55
CA GLU A 229 -19.07 -22.56 6.20
C GLU A 229 -18.52 -23.84 5.51
N ARG A 230 -17.37 -23.73 4.85
CA ARG A 230 -16.70 -24.84 4.15
C ARG A 230 -15.57 -25.48 4.95
N ASN A 231 -15.38 -25.06 6.19
CA ASN A 231 -14.29 -25.53 7.06
C ASN A 231 -12.89 -25.39 6.40
N ILE A 232 -12.67 -24.34 5.60
CA ILE A 232 -11.39 -24.07 4.96
C ILE A 232 -10.45 -23.42 6.00
N PRO A 233 -9.26 -23.99 6.26
CA PRO A 233 -8.36 -23.47 7.27
C PRO A 233 -7.68 -22.19 6.80
N LEU A 234 -7.54 -21.21 7.71
CA LEU A 234 -6.71 -20.03 7.52
C LEU A 234 -5.32 -20.31 8.14
N LYS A 235 -4.33 -20.54 7.30
CA LYS A 235 -2.94 -20.81 7.74
C LYS A 235 -2.20 -19.50 8.10
N ILE A 236 -2.46 -18.44 7.35
CA ILE A 236 -1.79 -17.15 7.49
C ILE A 236 -2.81 -16.07 7.82
N LYS A 237 -2.78 -15.57 9.06
CA LYS A 237 -3.74 -14.56 9.54
C LYS A 237 -3.81 -13.32 8.65
N ARG A 238 -2.67 -12.83 8.16
CA ARG A 238 -2.56 -11.64 7.29
C ARG A 238 -3.13 -11.81 5.87
N THR A 239 -3.59 -13.00 5.49
CA THR A 239 -4.22 -13.24 4.19
C THR A 239 -5.32 -12.20 3.88
N TYR A 240 -6.18 -11.90 4.84
CA TYR A 240 -7.23 -10.90 4.65
C TYR A 240 -6.70 -9.48 4.39
N ALA A 241 -5.56 -9.10 4.97
CA ALA A 241 -4.94 -7.81 4.68
C ALA A 241 -4.42 -7.74 3.25
N PHE A 242 -3.80 -8.80 2.73
CA PHE A 242 -3.36 -8.86 1.34
C PHE A 242 -4.55 -8.93 0.36
N ILE A 243 -5.60 -9.68 0.70
CA ILE A 243 -6.85 -9.66 -0.06
C ILE A 243 -7.45 -8.24 -0.10
N GLY A 244 -7.47 -7.54 1.02
CA GLY A 244 -7.92 -6.14 1.08
C GLY A 244 -7.10 -5.21 0.15
N GLU A 245 -5.78 -5.41 0.05
CA GLU A 245 -4.93 -4.67 -0.87
C GLU A 245 -5.26 -4.98 -2.35
N ILE A 246 -5.57 -6.24 -2.66
CA ILE A 246 -6.03 -6.64 -4.01
C ILE A 246 -7.39 -6.00 -4.32
N LEU A 247 -8.32 -6.03 -3.38
CA LEU A 247 -9.65 -5.43 -3.51
C LEU A 247 -9.59 -3.91 -3.73
N TYR A 248 -8.63 -3.22 -3.08
CA TYR A 248 -8.34 -1.82 -3.38
C TYR A 248 -7.98 -1.62 -4.86
N GLY A 249 -7.05 -2.41 -5.39
CA GLY A 249 -6.67 -2.36 -6.79
C GLY A 249 -7.84 -2.62 -7.74
N ILE A 250 -8.67 -3.62 -7.44
CA ILE A 250 -9.90 -3.95 -8.19
C ILE A 250 -10.89 -2.77 -8.19
N TYR A 251 -11.13 -2.15 -7.03
CA TYR A 251 -12.06 -1.02 -6.94
C TYR A 251 -11.57 0.19 -7.73
N ILE A 252 -10.26 0.48 -7.71
CA ILE A 252 -9.71 1.56 -8.52
C ILE A 252 -9.86 1.26 -10.03
N GLU A 253 -9.65 0.02 -10.47
CA GLU A 253 -9.89 -0.39 -11.84
C GLU A 253 -11.36 -0.18 -12.25
N TYR A 254 -12.29 -0.61 -11.40
CA TYR A 254 -13.72 -0.35 -11.58
C TYR A 254 -14.02 1.14 -11.75
N LEU A 255 -13.43 2.03 -10.94
CA LEU A 255 -13.63 3.48 -11.07
C LEU A 255 -13.02 4.04 -12.37
N ILE A 256 -11.87 3.51 -12.81
CA ILE A 256 -11.23 3.89 -14.07
C ILE A 256 -12.14 3.54 -15.27
N GLU A 257 -12.72 2.35 -15.26
CA GLU A 257 -13.62 1.87 -16.33
C GLU A 257 -14.91 2.68 -16.42
N GLN A 258 -15.40 3.25 -15.31
CA GLN A 258 -16.56 4.14 -15.29
C GLN A 258 -16.35 5.43 -16.12
N ARG A 259 -15.11 5.87 -16.35
CA ARG A 259 -14.72 7.07 -17.14
C ARG A 259 -15.38 8.39 -16.73
N ARG A 260 -16.05 8.43 -15.59
CA ARG A 260 -16.77 9.63 -15.07
C ARG A 260 -16.00 10.38 -13.99
N TYR A 261 -14.94 9.78 -13.46
CA TYR A 261 -14.15 10.36 -12.37
C TYR A 261 -12.85 10.97 -12.89
N LYS A 262 -12.47 12.09 -12.31
CA LYS A 262 -11.16 12.72 -12.54
C LYS A 262 -10.13 12.07 -11.62
N ILE A 263 -9.36 11.14 -12.18
CA ILE A 263 -8.36 10.36 -11.46
C ILE A 263 -6.96 10.91 -11.73
N LYS A 264 -6.17 11.10 -10.68
CA LYS A 264 -4.76 11.46 -10.76
C LYS A 264 -3.90 10.34 -10.19
N GLU A 265 -2.98 9.83 -10.98
CA GLU A 265 -1.94 8.93 -10.50
C GLU A 265 -0.70 9.74 -10.10
N LEU A 266 -0.14 9.43 -8.94
CA LEU A 266 1.12 9.98 -8.45
C LEU A 266 2.11 8.86 -8.11
N PRO A 267 3.41 9.08 -8.30
CA PRO A 267 4.42 8.11 -7.89
C PRO A 267 4.37 7.86 -6.38
N LEU A 268 4.73 6.64 -5.98
CA LEU A 268 4.87 6.27 -4.58
C LEU A 268 6.28 6.62 -4.07
N VAL A 269 6.36 7.15 -2.86
CA VAL A 269 7.60 7.32 -2.09
C VAL A 269 7.68 6.23 -1.03
N LEU A 270 8.76 5.45 -1.02
CA LEU A 270 9.10 4.51 0.04
C LEU A 270 10.26 5.08 0.88
N ILE A 271 9.99 5.31 2.15
CA ILE A 271 10.96 5.78 3.12
C ILE A 271 11.62 4.58 3.79
N LEU A 272 12.95 4.48 3.70
CA LEU A 272 13.69 3.32 4.17
C LEU A 272 13.87 3.34 5.70
N ASN A 273 14.04 4.54 6.28
CA ASN A 273 14.21 4.72 7.73
C ASN A 273 13.42 5.94 8.21
N THR A 274 12.54 5.71 9.18
CA THR A 274 11.68 6.74 9.78
C THR A 274 12.07 7.12 11.20
N TYR A 275 13.10 6.50 11.80
CA TYR A 275 13.54 6.79 13.17
C TYR A 275 14.21 8.16 13.26
N LYS A 276 14.05 8.82 14.43
CA LYS A 276 14.70 10.08 14.77
C LYS A 276 16.24 9.95 14.76
N GLY A 277 16.92 11.09 14.67
CA GLY A 277 18.39 11.14 14.60
C GLY A 277 18.96 11.09 13.18
N ASN A 278 18.09 11.22 12.16
CA ASN A 278 18.46 11.24 10.73
C ASN A 278 18.14 12.60 10.07
N GLU A 279 18.06 13.67 10.87
CA GLU A 279 17.69 15.01 10.42
C GLU A 279 18.86 15.77 9.76
N SER A 280 20.11 15.32 9.99
CA SER A 280 21.32 15.94 9.48
C SER A 280 21.35 15.97 7.94
N MET A 281 21.71 17.13 7.38
CA MET A 281 21.93 17.32 5.94
C MET A 281 23.03 16.41 5.41
N ILE A 282 24.11 16.23 6.18
CA ILE A 282 25.24 15.33 5.81
C ILE A 282 24.73 13.91 5.63
N LYS A 283 23.92 13.38 6.58
CA LYS A 283 23.32 12.05 6.45
C LYS A 283 22.40 11.96 5.23
N SER A 284 21.67 13.02 4.91
CA SER A 284 20.80 13.07 3.73
C SER A 284 21.61 12.97 2.43
N VAL A 285 22.70 13.71 2.31
CA VAL A 285 23.58 13.67 1.15
C VAL A 285 24.25 12.30 1.01
N LEU A 286 24.82 11.75 2.08
CA LEU A 286 25.43 10.41 2.07
C LEU A 286 24.39 9.32 1.73
N GLY A 287 23.19 9.42 2.29
CA GLY A 287 22.08 8.52 1.98
C GLY A 287 21.68 8.59 0.50
N LEU A 288 21.63 9.79 -0.07
CA LEU A 288 21.35 10.00 -1.48
C LEU A 288 22.44 9.41 -2.39
N ALA A 289 23.72 9.64 -2.07
CA ALA A 289 24.83 9.03 -2.79
C ALA A 289 24.76 7.50 -2.78
N LYS A 290 24.45 6.90 -1.62
CA LYS A 290 24.23 5.46 -1.49
C LYS A 290 23.08 4.96 -2.38
N LEU A 291 21.96 5.70 -2.44
CA LEU A 291 20.84 5.35 -3.32
C LEU A 291 21.24 5.33 -4.79
N TRP A 292 22.02 6.31 -5.24
CA TRP A 292 22.51 6.36 -6.62
C TRP A 292 23.46 5.19 -6.94
N ILE A 293 24.36 4.85 -6.03
CA ILE A 293 25.23 3.66 -6.18
C ILE A 293 24.36 2.40 -6.33
N ILE A 294 23.39 2.18 -5.43
CA ILE A 294 22.49 1.03 -5.50
C ILE A 294 21.69 1.03 -6.81
N HIS A 295 21.19 2.19 -7.24
CA HIS A 295 20.45 2.33 -8.49
C HIS A 295 21.29 1.91 -9.71
N TYR A 296 22.55 2.37 -9.80
CA TYR A 296 23.44 1.95 -10.87
C TYR A 296 23.82 0.48 -10.79
N MET A 297 24.10 -0.04 -9.61
CA MET A 297 24.33 -1.48 -9.42
C MET A 297 23.13 -2.32 -9.89
N ARG A 298 21.90 -1.88 -9.59
CA ARG A 298 20.70 -2.55 -10.09
C ARG A 298 20.55 -2.46 -11.61
N LYS A 299 20.91 -1.32 -12.22
CA LYS A 299 20.95 -1.21 -13.70
C LYS A 299 21.89 -2.23 -14.31
N VAL A 300 23.12 -2.31 -13.80
CA VAL A 300 24.11 -3.30 -14.26
C VAL A 300 23.60 -4.72 -14.05
N TRP A 301 23.06 -5.02 -12.86
CA TRP A 301 22.46 -6.31 -12.55
C TRP A 301 21.33 -6.70 -13.51
N ASN A 302 20.46 -5.76 -13.86
CA ASN A 302 19.37 -6.00 -14.79
C ASN A 302 19.84 -6.18 -16.26
N ILE A 303 21.01 -5.69 -16.61
CA ILE A 303 21.66 -5.98 -17.92
C ILE A 303 22.23 -7.38 -17.93
N LEU A 304 22.97 -7.77 -16.88
CA LEU A 304 23.58 -9.09 -16.76
C LEU A 304 22.56 -10.22 -16.54
N LEU A 305 21.48 -9.90 -15.83
CA LEU A 305 20.41 -10.81 -15.47
C LEU A 305 19.05 -10.17 -15.80
N PRO A 306 18.66 -10.11 -17.07
CA PRO A 306 17.38 -9.51 -17.48
C PRO A 306 16.20 -10.15 -16.77
N TYR A 307 15.15 -9.37 -16.54
CA TYR A 307 13.87 -9.90 -16.05
C TYR A 307 13.36 -11.00 -16.99
N GLY A 308 12.82 -12.08 -16.42
CA GLY A 308 12.34 -13.24 -17.18
C GLY A 308 13.45 -14.16 -17.76
N SER A 309 14.74 -13.84 -17.59
CA SER A 309 15.82 -14.71 -18.06
C SER A 309 15.92 -16.00 -17.20
N LYS A 310 16.22 -17.13 -17.84
CA LYS A 310 16.44 -18.43 -17.16
C LYS A 310 17.45 -18.33 -16.00
N ARG A 311 18.54 -17.56 -16.18
CA ARG A 311 19.56 -17.34 -15.15
C ARG A 311 18.99 -16.62 -13.92
N ARG A 312 18.15 -15.61 -14.13
CA ARG A 312 17.51 -14.87 -13.02
C ARG A 312 16.52 -15.74 -12.28
N THR A 313 15.71 -16.52 -12.98
CA THR A 313 14.77 -17.48 -12.39
C THR A 313 15.51 -18.51 -11.54
N PHE A 314 16.59 -19.12 -12.08
CA PHE A 314 17.42 -20.07 -11.33
C PHE A 314 18.02 -19.47 -10.04
N LEU A 315 18.45 -18.21 -10.05
CA LEU A 315 18.95 -17.55 -8.83
C LEU A 315 17.84 -17.27 -7.82
N ALA A 316 16.63 -16.94 -8.29
CA ALA A 316 15.46 -16.77 -7.43
C ALA A 316 15.08 -18.09 -6.75
N GLU A 317 15.08 -19.21 -7.49
CA GLU A 317 14.83 -20.56 -6.95
C GLU A 317 15.86 -20.95 -5.90
N LYS A 318 17.16 -20.78 -6.19
CA LYS A 318 18.21 -21.05 -5.19
C LYS A 318 18.04 -20.21 -3.92
N ARG A 319 17.64 -18.96 -4.06
CA ARG A 319 17.39 -18.08 -2.90
C ARG A 319 16.18 -18.57 -2.09
N ARG A 320 15.11 -18.99 -2.75
CA ARG A 320 13.93 -19.60 -2.11
C ARG A 320 14.34 -20.84 -1.31
N ASP A 321 15.08 -21.77 -1.93
CA ASP A 321 15.53 -22.99 -1.29
C ASP A 321 16.43 -22.72 -0.07
N ALA A 322 17.30 -21.72 -0.16
CA ALA A 322 18.13 -21.29 0.97
C ALA A 322 17.31 -20.68 2.13
N ILE A 323 16.22 -19.96 1.83
CA ILE A 323 15.29 -19.42 2.83
C ILE A 323 14.53 -20.56 3.50
N ASN A 324 14.01 -21.51 2.73
CA ASN A 324 13.25 -22.66 3.24
C ASN A 324 14.09 -23.61 4.11
N LYS A 325 15.39 -23.73 3.83
CA LYS A 325 16.31 -24.50 4.69
C LYS A 325 16.64 -23.83 6.03
N ARG A 326 16.33 -22.55 6.19
CA ARG A 326 16.58 -21.79 7.44
C ARG A 326 15.33 -21.68 8.34
N LYS A 327 14.17 -22.17 7.86
CA LYS A 327 12.92 -22.34 8.61
C LYS A 327 12.86 -23.74 9.22
#